data_3bdcf2063b09e3b608691f350b14bc4a
#
_entry.id   3bdcf2063b09e3b608691f350b14bc4a
#
_cell.length_a   1.000
_cell.length_b   1.000
_cell.length_c   1.000
_cell.angle_alpha   90.00
_cell.angle_beta   90.00
_cell.angle_gamma   90.00
#
_symmetry.space_group_name_H-M   'P 1'
#
loop_
_entity.id
_entity.type
_entity.pdbx_description
1 polymer ?
#
loop_
_entity_poly.entity_id
_entity_poly.type
_entity_poly.pdbx_seq_one_letter_code
_entity_poly.pdbx_strand_id
1 'polypeptide(L)'
;IMKPQTIQIFLPDGHPTSIREAEITNRLVKAILIPRNKLAEAAKREIVNFTGVYFLFGSSDELIKPKVYIGEGEDCFKRIKSHNRNKEFWTHCVIVTTKTNEFTKTDGKFLEHNCLEKAEEYGRYKTENDTGSNKPSLPESREYDLLDNFETLKILLATLGYPLFESIRKEDDTKEIFICKGKKAFAEGEMSDDGFVVYKGS
;
A
#
# COMPACT_ATOMS: atom_id res chain seq x y z
N ILE A 1 -15.70 -0.60 15.31
CA ILE A 1 -15.62 -2.08 15.32
C ILE A 1 -15.62 -2.52 13.86
N MET A 2 -14.51 -3.12 13.39
CA MET A 2 -14.45 -3.71 12.05
C MET A 2 -15.44 -4.88 11.97
N LYS A 3 -16.22 -4.93 10.89
CA LYS A 3 -17.16 -6.04 10.65
C LYS A 3 -16.42 -7.19 9.95
N PRO A 4 -16.80 -8.47 10.20
CA PRO A 4 -16.26 -9.60 9.43
C PRO A 4 -16.46 -9.39 7.93
N GLN A 5 -15.44 -9.70 7.13
CA GLN A 5 -15.44 -9.51 5.68
C GLN A 5 -14.83 -10.74 5.00
N THR A 6 -15.29 -11.03 3.79
CA THR A 6 -14.70 -12.08 2.95
C THR A 6 -13.84 -11.44 1.88
N ILE A 7 -12.57 -11.83 1.85
CA ILE A 7 -11.62 -11.40 0.83
C ILE A 7 -11.42 -12.57 -0.14
N GLN A 8 -11.52 -12.28 -1.44
CA GLN A 8 -11.20 -13.22 -2.50
C GLN A 8 -9.87 -12.82 -3.13
N ILE A 9 -8.99 -13.81 -3.33
CA ILE A 9 -7.73 -13.63 -4.06
C ILE A 9 -7.78 -14.53 -5.29
N PHE A 10 -7.77 -13.92 -6.46
CA PHE A 10 -7.68 -14.61 -7.74
C PHE A 10 -6.22 -14.67 -8.20
N LEU A 11 -5.78 -15.86 -8.61
CA LEU A 11 -4.44 -16.15 -9.13
C LEU A 11 -4.54 -16.40 -10.64
N PRO A 12 -4.30 -15.39 -11.49
CA PRO A 12 -4.50 -15.49 -12.93
C PRO A 12 -3.69 -16.59 -13.63
N ASP A 13 -2.52 -16.89 -13.12
CA ASP A 13 -1.63 -17.96 -13.61
C ASP A 13 -1.52 -19.16 -12.66
N GLY A 14 -2.37 -19.18 -11.62
CA GLY A 14 -2.39 -20.24 -10.60
C GLY A 14 -1.22 -20.21 -9.61
N HIS A 15 -0.30 -19.26 -9.70
CA HIS A 15 0.90 -19.22 -8.88
C HIS A 15 0.83 -18.15 -7.77
N PRO A 16 0.97 -18.53 -6.47
CA PRO A 16 0.74 -17.60 -5.35
C PRO A 16 1.77 -16.47 -5.23
N THR A 17 2.95 -16.61 -5.84
CA THR A 17 4.01 -15.58 -5.85
C THR A 17 3.99 -14.72 -7.11
N SER A 18 3.04 -14.93 -8.01
CA SER A 18 2.88 -14.17 -9.25
C SER A 18 1.85 -13.05 -9.10
N ILE A 19 1.17 -12.70 -10.19
CA ILE A 19 0.09 -11.71 -10.16
C ILE A 19 -1.05 -12.21 -9.27
N ARG A 20 -1.53 -11.33 -8.38
CA ARG A 20 -2.65 -11.59 -7.48
C ARG A 20 -3.67 -10.47 -7.57
N GLU A 21 -4.93 -10.80 -7.72
CA GLU A 21 -6.03 -9.85 -7.65
C GLU A 21 -6.83 -10.10 -6.40
N ALA A 22 -6.92 -9.11 -5.52
CA ALA A 22 -7.65 -9.18 -4.26
C ALA A 22 -8.85 -8.25 -4.28
N GLU A 23 -9.98 -8.72 -3.77
CA GLU A 23 -11.19 -7.92 -3.61
C GLU A 23 -12.01 -8.37 -2.42
N ILE A 24 -12.79 -7.46 -1.86
CA ILE A 24 -13.87 -7.78 -0.93
C ILE A 24 -15.15 -7.92 -1.75
N THR A 25 -15.89 -9.03 -1.54
CA THR A 25 -17.00 -9.44 -2.41
C THR A 25 -18.04 -8.34 -2.63
N ASN A 26 -18.41 -7.62 -1.57
CA ASN A 26 -19.45 -6.58 -1.59
C ASN A 26 -18.90 -5.15 -1.70
N ARG A 27 -17.62 -5.00 -2.08
CA ARG A 27 -16.96 -3.71 -2.27
C ARG A 27 -16.59 -3.50 -3.74
N LEU A 28 -16.52 -2.22 -4.13
CA LEU A 28 -16.21 -1.82 -5.49
C LEU A 28 -14.71 -1.90 -5.79
N VAL A 29 -13.89 -1.63 -4.78
CA VAL A 29 -12.43 -1.53 -4.92
C VAL A 29 -11.78 -2.91 -5.09
N LYS A 30 -10.80 -2.96 -5.98
CA LYS A 30 -9.96 -4.12 -6.29
C LYS A 30 -8.49 -3.72 -6.25
N ALA A 31 -7.64 -4.59 -5.73
CA ALA A 31 -6.19 -4.42 -5.71
C ALA A 31 -5.51 -5.50 -6.55
N ILE A 32 -4.55 -5.11 -7.40
CA ILE A 32 -3.80 -6.00 -8.26
C ILE A 32 -2.31 -5.90 -7.91
N LEU A 33 -1.76 -6.94 -7.32
CA LEU A 33 -0.33 -7.06 -7.07
C LEU A 33 0.38 -7.64 -8.29
N ILE A 34 1.45 -6.98 -8.70
CA ILE A 34 2.24 -7.37 -9.88
C ILE A 34 3.73 -7.35 -9.48
N PRO A 35 4.42 -8.50 -9.48
CA PRO A 35 5.88 -8.53 -9.41
C PRO A 35 6.50 -7.80 -10.61
N ARG A 36 7.59 -7.07 -10.40
CA ARG A 36 8.24 -6.27 -11.45
C ARG A 36 8.60 -7.09 -12.69
N ASN A 37 9.04 -8.33 -12.51
CA ASN A 37 9.38 -9.26 -13.60
C ASN A 37 8.16 -9.81 -14.36
N LYS A 38 6.92 -9.50 -13.89
CA LYS A 38 5.65 -9.95 -14.48
C LYS A 38 4.89 -8.85 -15.21
N LEU A 39 5.52 -7.70 -15.47
CA LEU A 39 4.87 -6.60 -16.19
C LEU A 39 4.39 -6.98 -17.60
N ALA A 40 5.10 -7.86 -18.31
CA ALA A 40 4.70 -8.30 -19.64
C ALA A 40 3.41 -9.14 -19.63
N GLU A 41 3.26 -9.99 -18.61
CA GLU A 41 2.04 -10.78 -18.39
C GLU A 41 0.89 -9.89 -17.91
N ALA A 42 1.17 -8.95 -17.03
CA ALA A 42 0.17 -7.99 -16.53
C ALA A 42 -0.41 -7.12 -17.63
N ALA A 43 0.40 -6.76 -18.65
CA ALA A 43 -0.06 -5.96 -19.80
C ALA A 43 -1.22 -6.57 -20.58
N LYS A 44 -1.45 -7.88 -20.45
CA LYS A 44 -2.56 -8.60 -21.12
C LYS A 44 -3.90 -8.45 -20.39
N ARG A 45 -3.91 -7.82 -19.22
CA ARG A 45 -5.09 -7.64 -18.37
C ARG A 45 -5.59 -6.21 -18.48
N GLU A 46 -6.84 -6.05 -18.92
CA GLU A 46 -7.45 -4.73 -19.10
C GLU A 46 -7.44 -3.88 -17.83
N ILE A 47 -7.74 -4.49 -16.69
CA ILE A 47 -7.89 -3.83 -15.40
C ILE A 47 -6.64 -3.04 -14.94
N VAL A 48 -5.44 -3.41 -15.40
CA VAL A 48 -4.22 -2.68 -15.02
C VAL A 48 -4.13 -1.29 -15.65
N ASN A 49 -4.90 -1.04 -16.72
CA ASN A 49 -4.96 0.25 -17.41
C ASN A 49 -6.05 1.18 -16.83
N PHE A 50 -6.81 0.72 -15.84
CA PHE A 50 -7.88 1.50 -15.24
C PHE A 50 -7.34 2.68 -14.43
N THR A 51 -8.20 3.69 -14.27
CA THR A 51 -7.93 4.84 -13.41
C THR A 51 -7.84 4.41 -11.94
N GLY A 52 -6.85 4.92 -11.22
CA GLY A 52 -6.67 4.58 -9.81
C GLY A 52 -5.41 5.13 -9.19
N VAL A 53 -5.04 4.53 -8.07
CA VAL A 53 -3.76 4.77 -7.40
C VAL A 53 -2.88 3.53 -7.50
N TYR A 54 -1.57 3.75 -7.55
CA TYR A 54 -0.62 2.65 -7.57
C TYR A 54 0.51 2.88 -6.57
N PHE A 55 1.03 1.78 -6.08
CA PHE A 55 2.08 1.72 -5.08
C PHE A 55 3.25 0.93 -5.66
N LEU A 56 4.47 1.47 -5.55
CA LEU A 56 5.69 0.76 -5.91
C LEU A 56 6.42 0.44 -4.62
N PHE A 57 6.53 -0.84 -4.29
CA PHE A 57 7.15 -1.32 -3.07
C PHE A 57 8.55 -1.88 -3.32
N GLY A 58 9.49 -1.53 -2.46
CA GLY A 58 10.85 -2.03 -2.50
C GLY A 58 11.50 -2.09 -1.13
N SER A 59 12.63 -2.77 -1.07
CA SER A 59 13.50 -2.78 0.10
C SER A 59 14.49 -1.62 0.02
N SER A 60 14.95 -1.13 1.18
CA SER A 60 16.19 -0.36 1.24
C SER A 60 17.32 -1.33 1.56
N ASP A 61 18.50 -1.15 0.95
CA ASP A 61 19.71 -1.91 1.29
C ASP A 61 20.21 -1.61 2.71
N GLU A 62 19.68 -0.57 3.32
CA GLU A 62 19.95 -0.19 4.70
C GLU A 62 18.78 -0.66 5.59
N LEU A 63 19.10 -1.23 6.73
CA LEU A 63 18.25 -1.83 7.77
C LEU A 63 17.11 -0.93 8.35
N ILE A 64 16.66 0.14 7.65
CA ILE A 64 15.91 1.18 8.33
C ILE A 64 14.41 1.09 8.09
N LYS A 65 13.93 1.12 6.87
CA LYS A 65 12.49 0.99 6.53
C LYS A 65 12.31 0.56 5.09
N PRO A 66 11.30 -0.26 4.77
CA PRO A 66 10.94 -0.51 3.39
C PRO A 66 10.49 0.80 2.71
N LYS A 67 10.64 0.85 1.40
CA LYS A 67 10.33 2.02 0.60
C LYS A 67 9.02 1.86 -0.14
N VAL A 68 8.29 2.97 -0.32
CA VAL A 68 7.10 3.03 -1.14
C VAL A 68 7.06 4.32 -1.95
N TYR A 69 6.67 4.22 -3.21
CA TYR A 69 6.24 5.36 -4.02
C TYR A 69 4.75 5.22 -4.28
N ILE A 70 4.00 6.29 -4.10
CA ILE A 70 2.55 6.34 -4.31
C ILE A 70 2.27 7.29 -5.47
N GLY A 71 1.41 6.89 -6.39
CA GLY A 71 1.04 7.74 -7.53
C GLY A 71 -0.37 7.45 -8.03
N GLU A 72 -0.91 8.38 -8.80
CA GLU A 72 -2.20 8.26 -9.50
C GLU A 72 -2.02 8.15 -11.01
N GLY A 73 -3.02 7.65 -11.68
CA GLY A 73 -3.06 7.64 -13.14
C GLY A 73 -4.43 7.29 -13.70
N GLU A 74 -4.79 7.92 -14.82
CA GLU A 74 -5.94 7.53 -15.63
C GLU A 74 -5.67 6.19 -16.35
N ASP A 75 -4.40 5.88 -16.55
CA ASP A 75 -3.85 4.60 -16.97
C ASP A 75 -2.68 4.29 -16.03
N CYS A 76 -2.96 3.54 -14.95
CA CYS A 76 -1.97 3.19 -13.94
C CYS A 76 -0.80 2.42 -14.54
N PHE A 77 -1.07 1.51 -15.48
CA PHE A 77 -0.01 0.68 -16.04
C PHE A 77 0.96 1.46 -16.91
N LYS A 78 0.49 2.44 -17.66
CA LYS A 78 1.33 3.37 -18.42
C LYS A 78 2.30 4.12 -17.51
N ARG A 79 1.82 4.58 -16.34
CA ARG A 79 2.64 5.25 -15.33
C ARG A 79 3.70 4.30 -14.76
N ILE A 80 3.31 3.07 -14.40
CA ILE A 80 4.22 2.05 -13.86
C ILE A 80 5.30 1.69 -14.89
N LYS A 81 4.96 1.56 -16.18
CA LYS A 81 5.95 1.34 -17.25
C LYS A 81 6.96 2.47 -17.36
N SER A 82 6.54 3.73 -17.17
CA SER A 82 7.47 4.87 -17.10
C SER A 82 8.41 4.76 -15.90
N HIS A 83 7.87 4.46 -14.71
CA HIS A 83 8.68 4.27 -13.51
C HIS A 83 9.62 3.05 -13.59
N ASN A 84 9.25 2.02 -14.33
CA ASN A 84 10.12 0.86 -14.55
C ASN A 84 11.44 1.21 -15.23
N ARG A 85 11.46 2.31 -16.00
CA ARG A 85 12.67 2.81 -16.68
C ARG A 85 13.52 3.74 -15.80
N ASN A 86 12.89 4.43 -14.84
CA ASN A 86 13.50 5.57 -14.14
C ASN A 86 13.71 5.32 -12.64
N LYS A 87 13.06 4.28 -12.05
CA LYS A 87 13.15 3.97 -10.63
C LYS A 87 13.54 2.50 -10.43
N GLU A 88 14.67 2.27 -9.76
CA GLU A 88 15.23 0.92 -9.58
C GLU A 88 14.82 0.26 -8.26
N PHE A 89 14.44 1.04 -7.24
CA PHE A 89 14.26 0.57 -5.87
C PHE A 89 13.14 -0.47 -5.68
N TRP A 90 12.15 -0.53 -6.55
CA TRP A 90 10.95 -1.33 -6.36
C TRP A 90 11.02 -2.71 -6.99
N THR A 91 10.38 -3.68 -6.35
CA THR A 91 10.28 -5.08 -6.79
C THR A 91 8.85 -5.51 -7.10
N HIS A 92 7.87 -4.88 -6.46
CA HIS A 92 6.45 -5.16 -6.64
C HIS A 92 5.68 -3.85 -6.80
N CYS A 93 4.63 -3.87 -7.60
CA CYS A 93 3.64 -2.81 -7.60
C CYS A 93 2.26 -3.35 -7.25
N VAL A 94 1.44 -2.50 -6.62
CA VAL A 94 0.02 -2.75 -6.42
C VAL A 94 -0.75 -1.63 -7.09
N ILE A 95 -1.68 -1.98 -7.98
CA ILE A 95 -2.67 -1.06 -8.55
C ILE A 95 -3.95 -1.22 -7.75
N VAL A 96 -4.54 -0.11 -7.31
CA VAL A 96 -5.85 -0.09 -6.68
C VAL A 96 -6.79 0.72 -7.54
N THR A 97 -7.85 0.07 -7.99
CA THR A 97 -8.86 0.62 -8.88
C THR A 97 -10.24 0.08 -8.52
N THR A 98 -11.27 0.40 -9.29
CA THR A 98 -12.59 -0.19 -9.16
C THR A 98 -12.78 -1.34 -10.15
N LYS A 99 -13.70 -2.25 -9.85
CA LYS A 99 -14.00 -3.43 -10.71
C LYS A 99 -14.43 -3.05 -12.13
N THR A 100 -15.00 -1.86 -12.29
CA THR A 100 -15.66 -1.39 -13.54
C THR A 100 -15.11 -0.04 -14.03
N ASN A 101 -13.90 0.36 -13.57
CA ASN A 101 -13.21 1.60 -13.96
C ASN A 101 -14.02 2.87 -13.68
N GLU A 102 -14.57 3.00 -12.48
CA GLU A 102 -15.44 4.12 -12.10
C GLU A 102 -14.69 5.31 -11.48
N PHE A 103 -13.42 5.15 -11.11
CA PHE A 103 -12.64 6.28 -10.61
C PHE A 103 -12.38 7.29 -11.72
N THR A 104 -12.59 8.55 -11.38
CA THR A 104 -12.16 9.70 -12.20
C THR A 104 -10.70 10.05 -11.87
N LYS A 105 -10.09 10.90 -12.70
CA LYS A 105 -8.77 11.47 -12.42
C LYS A 105 -8.73 12.22 -11.09
N THR A 106 -9.80 12.94 -10.76
CA THR A 106 -9.90 13.70 -9.50
C THR A 106 -9.99 12.75 -8.30
N ASP A 107 -10.70 11.63 -8.44
CA ASP A 107 -10.73 10.57 -7.41
C ASP A 107 -9.34 9.96 -7.18
N GLY A 108 -8.61 9.67 -8.27
CA GLY A 108 -7.23 9.18 -8.19
C GLY A 108 -6.33 10.15 -7.43
N LYS A 109 -6.40 11.46 -7.75
CA LYS A 109 -5.63 12.49 -7.04
C LYS A 109 -5.99 12.61 -5.57
N PHE A 110 -7.28 12.50 -5.23
CA PHE A 110 -7.71 12.53 -3.84
C PHE A 110 -7.17 11.33 -3.06
N LEU A 111 -7.27 10.14 -3.64
CA LEU A 111 -6.75 8.92 -3.01
C LEU A 111 -5.23 8.95 -2.89
N GLU A 112 -4.49 9.44 -3.90
CA GLU A 112 -3.04 9.63 -3.83
C GLU A 112 -2.67 10.55 -2.67
N HIS A 113 -3.32 11.73 -2.57
CA HIS A 113 -3.09 12.68 -1.49
C HIS A 113 -3.36 12.06 -0.11
N ASN A 114 -4.52 11.45 0.07
CA ASN A 114 -4.88 10.80 1.33
C ASN A 114 -3.92 9.65 1.67
N CYS A 115 -3.51 8.86 0.69
CA CYS A 115 -2.54 7.78 0.89
C CYS A 115 -1.16 8.31 1.31
N LEU A 116 -0.69 9.43 0.75
CA LEU A 116 0.59 10.05 1.13
C LEU A 116 0.53 10.57 2.56
N GLU A 117 -0.51 11.34 2.92
CA GLU A 117 -0.68 11.83 4.30
C GLU A 117 -0.70 10.68 5.30
N LYS A 118 -1.49 9.63 5.02
CA LYS A 118 -1.59 8.47 5.91
C LYS A 118 -0.30 7.65 5.96
N ALA A 119 0.41 7.48 4.85
CA ALA A 119 1.70 6.77 4.85
C ALA A 119 2.74 7.49 5.74
N GLU A 120 2.76 8.82 5.74
CA GLU A 120 3.61 9.62 6.61
C GLU A 120 3.19 9.52 8.08
N GLU A 121 1.87 9.59 8.36
CA GLU A 121 1.31 9.46 9.72
C GLU A 121 1.67 8.11 10.34
N TYR A 122 1.47 7.00 9.61
CA TYR A 122 1.80 5.66 10.09
C TYR A 122 3.32 5.38 10.14
N GLY A 123 4.09 6.03 9.29
CA GLY A 123 5.56 6.00 9.29
C GLY A 123 6.19 4.62 9.11
N ARG A 124 5.44 3.61 8.65
CA ARG A 124 5.91 2.23 8.47
C ARG A 124 6.84 2.06 7.27
N TYR A 125 6.63 2.85 6.23
CA TYR A 125 7.43 2.89 5.01
C TYR A 125 8.04 4.27 4.84
N LYS A 126 9.20 4.33 4.17
CA LYS A 126 9.76 5.59 3.69
C LYS A 126 9.13 5.90 2.34
N THR A 127 8.48 7.07 2.23
CA THR A 127 7.94 7.55 0.94
C THR A 127 9.06 8.04 0.03
N GLU A 128 9.01 7.66 -1.25
CA GLU A 128 9.97 8.06 -2.30
C GLU A 128 9.35 9.10 -3.26
N ASN A 129 8.36 9.83 -2.76
CA ASN A 129 7.74 10.93 -3.49
C ASN A 129 8.54 12.22 -3.25
N ASP A 130 9.02 12.85 -4.32
CA ASP A 130 9.86 14.08 -4.24
C ASP A 130 9.05 15.32 -3.84
N THR A 131 7.73 15.31 -4.11
CA THR A 131 6.82 16.41 -3.80
C THR A 131 5.52 15.86 -3.23
N GLY A 132 4.96 16.59 -2.24
CA GLY A 132 3.61 16.31 -1.75
C GLY A 132 2.57 16.50 -2.86
N SER A 133 1.44 15.83 -2.75
CA SER A 133 0.29 16.04 -3.63
C SER A 133 -0.65 17.11 -3.05
N ASN A 134 -1.30 17.87 -3.92
CA ASN A 134 -2.32 18.81 -3.49
C ASN A 134 -3.68 18.10 -3.40
N LYS A 135 -4.40 18.30 -2.29
CA LYS A 135 -5.77 17.79 -2.14
C LYS A 135 -6.67 18.47 -3.21
N PRO A 136 -7.30 17.71 -4.10
CA PRO A 136 -8.25 18.28 -5.05
C PRO A 136 -9.55 18.69 -4.34
N SER A 137 -10.28 19.65 -4.90
CA SER A 137 -11.61 19.99 -4.44
C SER A 137 -12.63 18.98 -4.98
N LEU A 138 -13.43 18.41 -4.08
CA LEU A 138 -14.50 17.46 -4.38
C LEU A 138 -15.77 17.84 -3.60
N PRO A 139 -16.96 17.43 -4.07
CA PRO A 139 -18.17 17.48 -3.25
C PRO A 139 -17.97 16.63 -1.99
N GLU A 140 -18.51 17.10 -0.86
CA GLU A 140 -18.38 16.43 0.45
C GLU A 140 -18.80 14.95 0.39
N SER A 141 -19.93 14.66 -0.24
CA SER A 141 -20.40 13.27 -0.40
C SER A 141 -19.38 12.38 -1.12
N ARG A 142 -18.71 12.93 -2.15
CA ARG A 142 -17.68 12.18 -2.89
C ARG A 142 -16.42 11.95 -2.07
N GLU A 143 -16.02 12.91 -1.24
CA GLU A 143 -14.90 12.72 -0.30
C GLU A 143 -15.18 11.56 0.66
N TYR A 144 -16.38 11.48 1.25
CA TYR A 144 -16.74 10.37 2.14
C TYR A 144 -16.78 9.00 1.43
N ASP A 145 -17.27 8.94 0.19
CA ASP A 145 -17.21 7.71 -0.63
C ASP A 145 -15.76 7.24 -0.84
N LEU A 146 -14.87 8.18 -1.14
CA LEU A 146 -13.46 7.86 -1.36
C LEU A 146 -12.73 7.49 -0.07
N LEU A 147 -13.11 8.04 1.07
CA LEU A 147 -12.59 7.63 2.38
C LEU A 147 -13.05 6.20 2.74
N ASP A 148 -14.29 5.80 2.42
CA ASP A 148 -14.75 4.41 2.58
C ASP A 148 -13.99 3.46 1.63
N ASN A 149 -13.71 3.91 0.40
CA ASN A 149 -12.87 3.17 -0.54
C ASN A 149 -11.42 3.03 -0.04
N PHE A 150 -10.89 4.06 0.65
CA PHE A 150 -9.57 4.01 1.28
C PHE A 150 -9.51 2.96 2.39
N GLU A 151 -10.56 2.82 3.23
CA GLU A 151 -10.62 1.75 4.24
C GLU A 151 -10.56 0.35 3.58
N THR A 152 -11.22 0.18 2.44
CA THR A 152 -11.14 -1.06 1.66
C THR A 152 -9.72 -1.28 1.11
N LEU A 153 -9.11 -0.24 0.56
CA LEU A 153 -7.74 -0.24 0.04
C LEU A 153 -6.73 -0.68 1.11
N LYS A 154 -6.83 -0.16 2.33
CA LYS A 154 -5.97 -0.53 3.48
C LYS A 154 -5.99 -2.04 3.72
N ILE A 155 -7.20 -2.61 3.81
CA ILE A 155 -7.39 -4.04 4.05
C ILE A 155 -6.76 -4.87 2.93
N LEU A 156 -6.99 -4.48 1.67
CA LEU A 156 -6.47 -5.22 0.52
C LEU A 156 -4.94 -5.17 0.42
N LEU A 157 -4.33 -4.00 0.69
CA LEU A 157 -2.87 -3.87 0.74
C LEU A 157 -2.25 -4.76 1.82
N ALA A 158 -2.78 -4.72 3.04
CA ALA A 158 -2.31 -5.55 4.15
C ALA A 158 -2.44 -7.05 3.82
N THR A 159 -3.58 -7.47 3.27
CA THR A 159 -3.82 -8.86 2.84
C THR A 159 -2.84 -9.32 1.76
N LEU A 160 -2.42 -8.42 0.87
CA LEU A 160 -1.42 -8.71 -0.16
C LEU A 160 0.03 -8.71 0.37
N GLY A 161 0.23 -8.40 1.67
CA GLY A 161 1.53 -8.41 2.34
C GLY A 161 2.20 -7.02 2.44
N TYR A 162 1.44 -5.95 2.23
CA TYR A 162 1.92 -4.57 2.32
C TYR A 162 1.10 -3.74 3.31
N PRO A 163 1.30 -3.92 4.63
CA PRO A 163 0.54 -3.25 5.69
C PRO A 163 0.96 -1.78 5.86
N LEU A 164 0.94 -1.01 4.76
CA LEU A 164 1.40 0.38 4.68
C LEU A 164 0.70 1.30 5.70
N PHE A 165 -0.59 1.06 5.92
CA PHE A 165 -1.47 1.88 6.76
C PHE A 165 -1.84 1.19 8.08
N GLU A 166 -0.97 0.34 8.58
CA GLU A 166 -1.11 -0.27 9.91
C GLU A 166 -0.13 0.37 10.88
N SER A 167 -0.59 0.63 12.10
CA SER A 167 0.28 1.16 13.16
C SER A 167 1.38 0.16 13.49
N ILE A 168 2.60 0.66 13.67
CA ILE A 168 3.71 -0.13 14.24
C ILE A 168 3.46 -0.39 15.73
N ARG A 169 2.76 0.53 16.40
CA ARG A 169 2.29 0.38 17.78
C ARG A 169 0.80 0.04 17.78
N LYS A 170 0.42 -1.10 18.37
CA LYS A 170 -0.92 -1.23 18.92
C LYS A 170 -0.93 -0.46 20.24
N GLU A 171 -1.85 0.48 20.41
CA GLU A 171 -2.15 1.13 21.70
C GLU A 171 -2.80 0.12 22.67
N ASP A 172 -2.07 -0.92 23.03
CA ASP A 172 -2.46 -1.84 24.08
C ASP A 172 -1.52 -1.59 25.27
N ASP A 173 -2.04 -0.87 26.26
CA ASP A 173 -1.31 -0.48 27.50
C ASP A 173 -0.80 -1.68 28.33
N THR A 174 -0.96 -2.91 27.86
CA THR A 174 -0.61 -4.14 28.58
C THR A 174 0.61 -4.88 28.03
N LYS A 175 1.28 -4.36 27.00
CA LYS A 175 2.41 -5.07 26.39
C LYS A 175 3.72 -4.88 27.16
N GLU A 176 4.42 -5.98 27.39
CA GLU A 176 5.74 -6.00 27.97
C GLU A 176 6.76 -5.33 27.02
N ILE A 177 7.37 -4.24 27.49
CA ILE A 177 8.50 -3.63 26.80
C ILE A 177 9.75 -4.40 27.17
N PHE A 178 10.41 -4.97 26.19
CA PHE A 178 11.70 -5.62 26.34
C PHE A 178 12.82 -4.59 26.23
N ILE A 179 13.69 -4.57 27.24
CA ILE A 179 14.83 -3.65 27.30
C ILE A 179 16.11 -4.49 27.21
N CYS A 180 16.91 -4.25 26.18
CA CYS A 180 18.24 -4.82 26.05
C CYS A 180 19.28 -3.76 26.42
N LYS A 181 20.08 -4.04 27.48
CA LYS A 181 21.18 -3.16 27.92
C LYS A 181 22.50 -3.90 27.82
N GLY A 182 23.36 -3.48 26.89
CA GLY A 182 24.75 -3.91 26.81
C GLY A 182 25.72 -2.82 27.24
N LYS A 183 27.02 -3.13 27.31
CA LYS A 183 28.04 -2.15 27.69
C LYS A 183 28.15 -0.96 26.73
N LYS A 184 27.75 -1.14 25.47
CA LYS A 184 27.84 -0.14 24.37
C LYS A 184 26.57 -0.09 23.51
N ALA A 185 25.50 -0.75 23.92
CA ALA A 185 24.27 -0.80 23.16
C ALA A 185 23.05 -0.75 24.10
N PHE A 186 22.01 -0.08 23.63
CA PHE A 186 20.72 -0.01 24.30
C PHE A 186 19.62 -0.21 23.24
N ALA A 187 18.65 -1.04 23.53
CA ALA A 187 17.49 -1.20 22.65
C ALA A 187 16.21 -1.39 23.48
N GLU A 188 15.13 -0.82 23.01
CA GLU A 188 13.77 -1.03 23.52
C GLU A 188 12.90 -1.59 22.38
N GLY A 189 12.10 -2.59 22.68
CA GLY A 189 11.21 -3.21 21.70
C GLY A 189 10.06 -3.96 22.34
N GLU A 190 9.13 -4.38 21.53
CA GLU A 190 8.01 -5.25 21.94
C GLU A 190 7.77 -6.37 20.94
N MET A 191 7.05 -7.41 21.39
CA MET A 191 6.51 -8.42 20.51
C MET A 191 5.19 -7.93 19.93
N SER A 192 5.09 -7.85 18.62
CA SER A 192 3.87 -7.51 17.88
C SER A 192 3.38 -8.73 17.09
N ASP A 193 2.19 -8.64 16.49
CA ASP A 193 1.67 -9.68 15.61
C ASP A 193 2.55 -9.90 14.36
N ASP A 194 3.35 -8.89 13.99
CA ASP A 194 4.30 -8.94 12.86
C ASP A 194 5.72 -9.42 13.27
N GLY A 195 5.93 -9.72 14.55
CA GLY A 195 7.22 -10.11 15.11
C GLY A 195 7.75 -9.12 16.14
N PHE A 196 9.07 -9.16 16.42
CA PHE A 196 9.68 -8.29 17.39
C PHE A 196 10.03 -6.93 16.75
N VAL A 197 9.45 -5.85 17.30
CA VAL A 197 9.66 -4.48 16.81
C VAL A 197 10.60 -3.75 17.75
N VAL A 198 11.70 -3.19 17.22
CA VAL A 198 12.65 -2.36 17.96
C VAL A 198 12.31 -0.88 17.72
N TYR A 199 11.97 -0.15 18.79
CA TYR A 199 11.61 1.27 18.71
C TYR A 199 12.79 2.20 18.79
N LYS A 200 13.77 1.81 19.62
CA LYS A 200 14.94 2.61 19.91
C LYS A 200 16.13 1.69 20.12
N GLY A 201 17.22 2.03 19.48
CA GLY A 201 18.48 1.31 19.63
C GLY A 201 19.66 2.21 19.24
N SER A 202 20.81 1.96 19.84
CA SER A 202 22.09 2.62 19.52
C SER A 202 23.22 1.60 19.54
#